data_df798aa9641c9ee19d661dac0c50ca47
#
_entry.id   df798aa9641c9ee19d661dac0c50ca47
#
_cell.length_a   1.000
_cell.length_b   1.000
_cell.length_c   1.000
_cell.angle_alpha   90.00
_cell.angle_beta   90.00
_cell.angle_gamma   90.00
#
_symmetry.space_group_name_H-M   'P 1'
#
loop_
_entity.id
_entity.type
_entity.pdbx_description
1 polymer ?
#
loop_
_entity_poly.entity_id
_entity_poly.type
_entity_poly.pdbx_seq_one_letter_code
_entity_poly.pdbx_strand_id
1 'polypeptide(L)'
;MSRLRIFSEQEPNHAITETRDADLISELLGRRGVRFERWQTPVQLAAGTDPDSVIAAYRGDIDRLMNEKGYRSVDVVSLHPEHPDKAAFRQKFLNEHRHAEDEVRFFVAGSGLFTLHFDEQVYEVLCMQGDLIGVPDNTRHWFDMGPNPFFIAIRLFTNVEGWVANFTGEDIAERFPRLEN
;
A
#
# COMPACT_ATOMS: atom_id res chain seq x y z
N MET A 1 0.07 -2.11 -14.77
CA MET A 1 -0.45 -0.71 -14.77
C MET A 1 -1.35 -0.55 -13.56
N SER A 2 -1.15 0.52 -12.80
CA SER A 2 -1.93 0.85 -11.61
C SER A 2 -3.42 0.96 -11.93
N ARG A 3 -4.29 0.68 -10.97
CA ARG A 3 -5.75 0.69 -11.15
C ARG A 3 -6.42 1.12 -9.85
N LEU A 4 -7.43 1.97 -9.95
CA LEU A 4 -8.36 2.26 -8.87
C LEU A 4 -9.73 1.69 -9.22
N ARG A 5 -10.34 0.99 -8.27
CA ARG A 5 -11.77 0.64 -8.27
C ARG A 5 -12.42 1.21 -7.01
N ILE A 6 -13.61 1.77 -7.16
CA ILE A 6 -14.40 2.28 -6.04
C ILE A 6 -15.70 1.49 -5.98
N PHE A 7 -16.05 1.01 -4.81
CA PHE A 7 -17.25 0.22 -4.55
C PHE A 7 -18.13 0.88 -3.49
N SER A 8 -19.42 0.58 -3.51
CA SER A 8 -20.23 0.70 -2.30
C SER A 8 -19.83 -0.40 -1.33
N GLU A 9 -19.78 -0.12 -0.04
CA GLU A 9 -19.56 -1.13 1.01
C GLU A 9 -20.57 -2.30 0.92
N GLN A 10 -21.79 -2.03 0.45
CA GLN A 10 -22.86 -3.01 0.33
C GLN A 10 -22.82 -3.82 -0.97
N GLU A 11 -22.05 -3.37 -1.98
CA GLU A 11 -21.98 -4.00 -3.30
C GLU A 11 -20.53 -4.36 -3.69
N PRO A 12 -19.90 -5.32 -3.00
CA PRO A 12 -18.46 -5.61 -3.18
C PRO A 12 -18.11 -6.19 -4.56
N ASN A 13 -19.09 -6.66 -5.31
CA ASN A 13 -18.88 -7.27 -6.63
C ASN A 13 -19.13 -6.32 -7.81
N HIS A 14 -19.56 -5.08 -7.51
CA HIS A 14 -19.88 -4.10 -8.55
C HIS A 14 -19.15 -2.77 -8.30
N ALA A 15 -18.10 -2.52 -9.09
CA ALA A 15 -17.37 -1.25 -9.00
C ALA A 15 -18.21 -0.10 -9.57
N ILE A 16 -18.41 0.95 -8.79
CA ILE A 16 -19.04 2.21 -9.19
C ILE A 16 -18.13 2.96 -10.18
N THR A 17 -16.83 2.87 -9.95
CA THR A 17 -15.80 3.52 -10.76
C THR A 17 -14.63 2.57 -10.93
N GLU A 18 -14.09 2.50 -12.15
CA GLU A 18 -12.80 1.85 -12.43
C GLU A 18 -11.99 2.75 -13.35
N THR A 19 -10.73 2.99 -13.01
CA THR A 19 -9.79 3.76 -13.82
C THR A 19 -8.36 3.24 -13.72
N ARG A 20 -7.58 3.47 -14.77
CA ARG A 20 -6.13 3.23 -14.84
C ARG A 20 -5.35 4.52 -15.17
N ASP A 21 -6.06 5.62 -15.32
CA ASP A 21 -5.49 6.94 -15.51
C ASP A 21 -4.88 7.44 -14.19
N ALA A 22 -3.57 7.68 -14.19
CA ALA A 22 -2.82 8.03 -12.99
C ALA A 22 -3.26 9.39 -12.39
N ASP A 23 -3.59 10.35 -13.25
CA ASP A 23 -4.04 11.68 -12.80
C ASP A 23 -5.41 11.59 -12.16
N LEU A 24 -6.32 10.81 -12.76
CA LEU A 24 -7.64 10.56 -12.18
C LEU A 24 -7.56 9.74 -10.89
N ILE A 25 -6.66 8.74 -10.80
CA ILE A 25 -6.41 8.02 -9.55
C ILE A 25 -5.97 8.99 -8.46
N SER A 26 -4.98 9.84 -8.76
CA SER A 26 -4.47 10.85 -7.83
C SER A 26 -5.56 11.82 -7.38
N GLU A 27 -6.39 12.29 -8.31
CA GLU A 27 -7.52 13.19 -8.01
C GLU A 27 -8.55 12.54 -7.09
N LEU A 28 -9.03 11.34 -7.44
CA LEU A 28 -10.06 10.63 -6.67
C LEU A 28 -9.59 10.26 -5.27
N LEU A 29 -8.36 9.81 -5.12
CA LEU A 29 -7.74 9.51 -3.84
C LEU A 29 -7.47 10.79 -3.04
N GLY A 30 -7.03 11.86 -3.69
CA GLY A 30 -6.79 13.16 -3.09
C GLY A 30 -8.04 13.78 -2.44
N ARG A 31 -9.24 13.53 -2.99
CA ARG A 31 -10.52 13.93 -2.38
C ARG A 31 -10.77 13.28 -1.01
N ARG A 32 -10.09 12.17 -0.72
CA ARG A 32 -10.10 11.45 0.57
C ARG A 32 -8.86 11.74 1.42
N GLY A 33 -8.02 12.68 1.02
CA GLY A 33 -6.77 13.01 1.71
C GLY A 33 -5.64 12.01 1.46
N VAL A 34 -5.84 11.05 0.57
CA VAL A 34 -4.83 10.03 0.22
C VAL A 34 -3.93 10.59 -0.88
N ARG A 35 -2.64 10.61 -0.63
CA ARG A 35 -1.62 10.98 -1.62
C ARG A 35 -1.38 9.81 -2.56
N PHE A 36 -1.40 10.05 -3.86
CA PHE A 36 -0.99 9.06 -4.87
C PHE A 36 -0.15 9.74 -5.93
N GLU A 37 1.08 9.24 -6.14
CA GLU A 37 2.03 9.80 -7.10
C GLU A 37 2.77 8.67 -7.82
N ARG A 38 3.32 8.99 -8.99
CA ARG A 38 4.21 8.09 -9.72
C ARG A 38 5.63 8.64 -9.70
N TRP A 39 6.54 7.84 -9.19
CA TRP A 39 7.95 8.17 -9.04
C TRP A 39 8.82 7.28 -9.91
N GLN A 40 10.00 7.76 -10.22
CA GLN A 40 10.98 6.98 -10.98
C GLN A 40 11.57 5.87 -10.10
N THR A 41 11.76 4.70 -10.69
CA THR A 41 12.44 3.56 -10.07
C THR A 41 13.65 3.15 -10.92
N PRO A 42 14.74 3.96 -10.91
CA PRO A 42 15.87 3.75 -11.79
C PRO A 42 16.70 2.51 -11.44
N VAL A 43 16.58 2.03 -10.20
CA VAL A 43 17.32 0.85 -9.72
C VAL A 43 16.42 -0.38 -9.81
N GLN A 44 16.85 -1.38 -10.57
CA GLN A 44 16.18 -2.67 -10.57
C GLN A 44 16.65 -3.50 -9.38
N LEU A 45 15.72 -3.89 -8.54
CA LEU A 45 15.98 -4.69 -7.35
C LEU A 45 15.49 -6.12 -7.56
N ALA A 46 16.35 -7.08 -7.22
CA ALA A 46 15.99 -8.49 -7.27
C ALA A 46 15.10 -8.88 -6.08
N ALA A 47 14.33 -9.95 -6.26
CA ALA A 47 13.60 -10.58 -5.16
C ALA A 47 14.58 -10.95 -4.03
N GLY A 48 14.21 -10.65 -2.79
CA GLY A 48 15.06 -10.94 -1.64
C GLY A 48 16.22 -9.99 -1.39
N THR A 49 16.31 -8.86 -2.14
CA THR A 49 17.27 -7.80 -1.81
C THR A 49 17.06 -7.37 -0.35
N ASP A 50 18.15 -7.30 0.41
CA ASP A 50 18.10 -6.94 1.83
C ASP A 50 17.62 -5.49 2.03
N PRO A 51 16.95 -5.20 3.17
CA PRO A 51 16.38 -3.88 3.43
C PRO A 51 17.39 -2.73 3.38
N ASP A 52 18.60 -2.92 3.88
CA ASP A 52 19.61 -1.86 3.91
C ASP A 52 20.07 -1.49 2.50
N SER A 53 20.22 -2.47 1.61
CA SER A 53 20.51 -2.25 0.19
C SER A 53 19.39 -1.52 -0.53
N VAL A 54 18.12 -1.83 -0.23
CA VAL A 54 16.96 -1.12 -0.78
C VAL A 54 16.96 0.34 -0.30
N ILE A 55 17.15 0.57 0.99
CA ILE A 55 17.22 1.93 1.57
C ILE A 55 18.38 2.71 0.98
N ALA A 56 19.54 2.10 0.83
CA ALA A 56 20.70 2.75 0.22
C ALA A 56 20.43 3.16 -1.23
N ALA A 57 19.79 2.30 -2.03
CA ALA A 57 19.47 2.55 -3.43
C ALA A 57 18.50 3.73 -3.62
N TYR A 58 17.61 3.97 -2.68
CA TYR A 58 16.57 5.02 -2.72
C TYR A 58 16.77 6.10 -1.66
N ARG A 59 18.00 6.25 -1.12
CA ARG A 59 18.32 7.19 -0.05
C ARG A 59 17.84 8.62 -0.35
N GLY A 60 18.08 9.12 -1.56
CA GLY A 60 17.69 10.47 -1.95
C GLY A 60 16.17 10.69 -1.92
N ASP A 61 15.38 9.70 -2.35
CA ASP A 61 13.92 9.74 -2.31
C ASP A 61 13.40 9.65 -0.86
N ILE A 62 14.00 8.78 -0.05
CA ILE A 62 13.70 8.64 1.37
C ILE A 62 13.98 9.94 2.12
N ASP A 63 15.16 10.53 1.94
CA ASP A 63 15.54 11.79 2.60
C ASP A 63 14.61 12.94 2.20
N ARG A 64 14.20 12.99 0.93
CA ARG A 64 13.20 13.95 0.45
C ARG A 64 11.87 13.80 1.19
N LEU A 65 11.34 12.57 1.28
CA LEU A 65 10.09 12.28 1.99
C LEU A 65 10.20 12.59 3.48
N MET A 66 11.30 12.20 4.13
CA MET A 66 11.53 12.48 5.55
C MET A 66 11.55 13.99 5.84
N ASN A 67 12.18 14.78 4.96
CA ASN A 67 12.24 16.24 5.12
C ASN A 67 10.89 16.90 4.80
N GLU A 68 10.09 16.36 3.89
CA GLU A 68 8.84 16.95 3.42
C GLU A 68 7.76 16.98 4.50
N LYS A 69 7.61 15.89 5.27
CA LYS A 69 6.56 15.75 6.30
C LYS A 69 7.07 15.33 7.69
N GLY A 70 8.37 15.31 7.89
CA GLY A 70 8.94 14.96 9.19
C GLY A 70 8.81 13.48 9.54
N TYR A 71 8.79 12.59 8.54
CA TYR A 71 8.88 11.15 8.78
C TYR A 71 10.18 10.82 9.51
N ARG A 72 10.11 9.91 10.49
CA ARG A 72 11.25 9.61 11.38
C ARG A 72 11.66 8.14 11.35
N SER A 73 10.83 7.29 10.81
CA SER A 73 11.12 5.87 10.70
C SER A 73 10.90 5.38 9.27
N VAL A 74 11.77 4.50 8.82
CA VAL A 74 11.72 3.85 7.53
C VAL A 74 11.99 2.37 7.69
N ASP A 75 11.22 1.56 7.01
CA ASP A 75 11.50 0.14 6.83
C ASP A 75 11.21 -0.31 5.38
N VAL A 76 11.51 -1.57 5.11
CA VAL A 76 11.22 -2.21 3.84
C VAL A 76 10.40 -3.46 4.08
N VAL A 77 9.26 -3.55 3.41
CA VAL A 77 8.49 -4.80 3.32
C VAL A 77 8.72 -5.40 1.94
N SER A 78 9.22 -6.61 1.91
CA SER A 78 9.52 -7.33 0.68
C SER A 78 9.07 -8.77 0.78
N LEU A 79 8.39 -9.26 -0.25
CA LEU A 79 8.07 -10.67 -0.39
C LEU A 79 8.27 -11.11 -1.85
N HIS A 80 8.57 -12.40 -1.99
CA HIS A 80 8.72 -13.07 -3.27
C HIS A 80 7.98 -14.42 -3.27
N PRO A 81 7.67 -14.99 -4.44
CA PRO A 81 6.82 -16.20 -4.55
C PRO A 81 7.35 -17.43 -3.79
N GLU A 82 8.66 -17.52 -3.61
CA GLU A 82 9.33 -18.64 -2.92
C GLU A 82 9.51 -18.42 -1.41
N HIS A 83 9.01 -17.28 -0.87
CA HIS A 83 9.16 -17.02 0.57
C HIS A 83 8.37 -18.07 1.39
N PRO A 84 9.02 -18.77 2.35
CA PRO A 84 8.40 -19.89 3.07
C PRO A 84 7.15 -19.47 3.86
N ASP A 85 7.16 -18.26 4.40
CA ASP A 85 6.08 -17.73 5.24
C ASP A 85 5.10 -16.81 4.49
N LYS A 86 5.09 -16.83 3.15
CA LYS A 86 4.26 -15.93 2.35
C LYS A 86 2.78 -15.96 2.72
N ALA A 87 2.25 -17.15 3.01
CA ALA A 87 0.84 -17.29 3.39
C ALA A 87 0.54 -16.63 4.75
N ALA A 88 1.43 -16.77 5.72
CA ALA A 88 1.29 -16.13 7.04
C ALA A 88 1.40 -14.61 6.95
N PHE A 89 2.34 -14.10 6.13
CA PHE A 89 2.46 -12.67 5.87
C PHE A 89 1.22 -12.12 5.16
N ARG A 90 0.72 -12.80 4.14
CA ARG A 90 -0.52 -12.41 3.47
C ARG A 90 -1.66 -12.29 4.48
N GLN A 91 -1.87 -13.32 5.30
CA GLN A 91 -2.94 -13.33 6.30
C GLN A 91 -2.84 -12.17 7.30
N LYS A 92 -1.63 -11.80 7.70
CA LYS A 92 -1.38 -10.69 8.64
C LYS A 92 -1.89 -9.34 8.14
N PHE A 93 -1.85 -9.09 6.82
CA PHE A 93 -2.22 -7.80 6.24
C PHE A 93 -3.65 -7.77 5.66
N LEU A 94 -4.33 -8.92 5.58
CA LEU A 94 -5.64 -9.05 4.94
C LEU A 94 -6.80 -8.50 5.76
N ASN A 95 -6.67 -8.40 7.09
CA ASN A 95 -7.74 -7.92 7.95
C ASN A 95 -7.72 -6.39 8.04
N GLU A 96 -8.92 -5.80 8.07
CA GLU A 96 -9.04 -4.35 8.20
C GLU A 96 -8.42 -3.87 9.51
N HIS A 97 -7.57 -2.86 9.39
CA HIS A 97 -6.88 -2.22 10.50
C HIS A 97 -6.65 -0.74 10.21
N ARG A 98 -6.15 -0.03 11.20
CA ARG A 98 -5.72 1.37 11.10
C ARG A 98 -4.43 1.58 11.87
N HIS A 99 -3.67 2.60 11.46
CA HIS A 99 -2.51 3.08 12.20
C HIS A 99 -2.83 4.42 12.85
N ALA A 100 -2.18 4.73 13.97
CA ALA A 100 -2.31 6.01 14.66
C ALA A 100 -1.52 7.14 13.98
N GLU A 101 -0.78 6.85 12.91
CA GLU A 101 0.11 7.74 12.21
C GLU A 101 -0.08 7.64 10.70
N ASP A 102 0.29 8.71 9.98
CA ASP A 102 0.35 8.68 8.52
C ASP A 102 1.35 7.61 8.05
N GLU A 103 0.94 6.82 7.09
CA GLU A 103 1.81 5.84 6.43
C GLU A 103 2.07 6.24 4.98
N VAL A 104 3.34 6.31 4.58
CA VAL A 104 3.72 6.33 3.16
C VAL A 104 4.27 4.97 2.76
N ARG A 105 3.84 4.49 1.60
CA ARG A 105 4.35 3.27 0.99
C ARG A 105 4.76 3.55 -0.46
N PHE A 106 6.05 3.38 -0.76
CA PHE A 106 6.61 3.54 -2.09
C PHE A 106 6.99 2.17 -2.65
N PHE A 107 6.33 1.75 -3.73
CA PHE A 107 6.59 0.48 -4.40
C PHE A 107 7.78 0.63 -5.35
N VAL A 108 8.92 0.09 -4.97
CA VAL A 108 10.14 0.12 -5.79
C VAL A 108 10.29 -1.10 -6.70
N ALA A 109 9.51 -2.15 -6.46
CA ALA A 109 9.37 -3.31 -7.36
C ALA A 109 8.01 -3.99 -7.16
N GLY A 110 7.53 -4.68 -8.19
CA GLY A 110 6.35 -5.53 -8.15
C GLY A 110 5.02 -4.80 -7.94
N SER A 111 4.09 -5.43 -7.22
CA SER A 111 2.73 -4.91 -7.05
C SER A 111 2.04 -5.45 -5.79
N GLY A 112 0.98 -4.76 -5.37
CA GLY A 112 0.08 -5.21 -4.32
C GLY A 112 -1.23 -4.42 -4.32
N LEU A 113 -2.28 -5.01 -3.77
CA LEU A 113 -3.60 -4.41 -3.69
C LEU A 113 -3.78 -3.74 -2.33
N PHE A 114 -3.78 -2.42 -2.34
CA PHE A 114 -4.04 -1.59 -1.17
C PHE A 114 -5.52 -1.19 -1.16
N THR A 115 -6.25 -1.54 -0.12
CA THR A 115 -7.68 -1.24 -0.05
C THR A 115 -7.97 -0.33 1.13
N LEU A 116 -8.66 0.77 0.85
CA LEU A 116 -9.00 1.83 1.79
C LEU A 116 -10.51 1.89 1.98
N HIS A 117 -10.94 2.08 3.22
CA HIS A 117 -12.36 2.12 3.56
C HIS A 117 -12.73 3.49 4.14
N PHE A 118 -13.53 4.24 3.41
CA PHE A 118 -14.02 5.58 3.76
C PHE A 118 -15.55 5.61 3.78
N ASP A 119 -16.13 5.89 4.92
CA ASP A 119 -17.58 5.94 5.11
C ASP A 119 -18.24 4.64 4.59
N GLU A 120 -19.08 4.73 3.58
CA GLU A 120 -19.77 3.60 2.95
C GLU A 120 -19.14 3.18 1.61
N GLN A 121 -17.87 3.57 1.36
CA GLN A 121 -17.15 3.29 0.13
C GLN A 121 -15.81 2.61 0.37
N VAL A 122 -15.49 1.69 -0.52
CA VAL A 122 -14.22 0.96 -0.53
C VAL A 122 -13.43 1.27 -1.79
N TYR A 123 -12.19 1.68 -1.62
CA TYR A 123 -11.25 2.10 -2.67
C TYR A 123 -10.15 1.06 -2.80
N GLU A 124 -10.18 0.25 -3.84
CA GLU A 124 -9.12 -0.70 -4.16
C GLU A 124 -8.09 -0.06 -5.09
N VAL A 125 -6.87 0.07 -4.62
CA VAL A 125 -5.74 0.62 -5.36
C VAL A 125 -4.76 -0.51 -5.66
N LEU A 126 -4.73 -1.00 -6.90
CA LEU A 126 -3.65 -1.87 -7.35
C LEU A 126 -2.40 -0.99 -7.57
N CYS A 127 -1.52 -1.02 -6.59
CA CYS A 127 -0.23 -0.34 -6.66
C CYS A 127 0.78 -1.17 -7.43
N MET A 128 1.55 -0.52 -8.28
CA MET A 128 2.59 -1.10 -9.12
C MET A 128 3.93 -0.43 -8.82
N GLN A 129 5.01 -1.01 -9.32
CA GLN A 129 6.32 -0.35 -9.30
C GLN A 129 6.25 1.09 -9.80
N GLY A 130 6.80 2.02 -9.03
CA GLY A 130 6.76 3.46 -9.25
C GLY A 130 5.62 4.17 -8.52
N ASP A 131 4.66 3.45 -7.93
CA ASP A 131 3.58 4.09 -7.20
C ASP A 131 3.99 4.42 -5.76
N LEU A 132 3.69 5.64 -5.36
CA LEU A 132 3.75 6.11 -3.98
C LEU A 132 2.33 6.38 -3.51
N ILE A 133 1.94 5.74 -2.41
CA ILE A 133 0.66 5.98 -1.74
C ILE A 133 0.90 6.47 -0.32
N GLY A 134 0.25 7.57 0.06
CA GLY A 134 0.29 8.12 1.42
C GLY A 134 -1.10 8.08 2.02
N VAL A 135 -1.24 7.32 3.09
CA VAL A 135 -2.50 7.07 3.77
C VAL A 135 -2.54 7.89 5.05
N PRO A 136 -3.56 8.75 5.25
CA PRO A 136 -3.70 9.51 6.49
C PRO A 136 -3.87 8.59 7.71
N ASP A 137 -3.51 9.12 8.88
CA ASP A 137 -3.75 8.46 10.17
C ASP A 137 -5.23 8.02 10.32
N ASN A 138 -5.45 6.99 11.10
CA ASN A 138 -6.76 6.42 11.39
C ASN A 138 -7.59 5.96 10.18
N THR A 139 -7.06 5.95 8.96
CA THR A 139 -7.73 5.40 7.78
C THR A 139 -7.84 3.88 7.90
N ARG A 140 -9.08 3.36 7.81
CA ARG A 140 -9.33 1.92 7.76
C ARG A 140 -8.82 1.36 6.43
N HIS A 141 -8.03 0.32 6.49
CA HIS A 141 -7.44 -0.28 5.29
C HIS A 141 -6.99 -1.73 5.51
N TRP A 142 -6.71 -2.39 4.40
CA TRP A 142 -6.02 -3.69 4.37
C TRP A 142 -5.15 -3.79 3.13
N PHE A 143 -4.26 -4.76 3.13
CA PHE A 143 -3.34 -4.98 2.02
C PHE A 143 -3.31 -6.45 1.62
N ASP A 144 -3.50 -6.73 0.34
CA ASP A 144 -3.39 -8.05 -0.24
C ASP A 144 -2.22 -8.12 -1.23
N MET A 145 -1.30 -9.01 -0.96
CA MET A 145 -0.13 -9.25 -1.80
C MET A 145 -0.34 -10.40 -2.81
N GLY A 146 -1.52 -11.05 -2.78
CA GLY A 146 -1.82 -12.22 -3.59
C GLY A 146 -1.16 -13.51 -3.09
N PRO A 147 -1.52 -14.66 -3.71
CA PRO A 147 -0.96 -15.96 -3.35
C PRO A 147 0.50 -16.16 -3.81
N ASN A 148 0.92 -15.41 -4.86
CA ASN A 148 2.28 -15.44 -5.40
C ASN A 148 2.90 -14.03 -5.32
N PRO A 149 3.21 -13.54 -4.11
CA PRO A 149 3.61 -12.17 -3.90
C PRO A 149 4.95 -11.86 -4.57
N PHE A 150 4.99 -10.75 -5.28
CA PHE A 150 6.25 -10.13 -5.67
C PHE A 150 6.13 -8.61 -5.50
N PHE A 151 6.76 -8.08 -4.45
CA PHE A 151 6.88 -6.64 -4.26
C PHE A 151 8.03 -6.30 -3.32
N ILE A 152 8.55 -5.08 -3.48
CA ILE A 152 9.43 -4.40 -2.54
C ILE A 152 8.83 -3.02 -2.31
N ALA A 153 8.45 -2.71 -1.10
CA ALA A 153 7.88 -1.42 -0.73
C ALA A 153 8.64 -0.79 0.45
N ILE A 154 9.06 0.45 0.26
CA ILE A 154 9.64 1.28 1.32
C ILE A 154 8.48 1.91 2.06
N ARG A 155 8.45 1.80 3.41
CA ARG A 155 7.44 2.44 4.25
C ARG A 155 8.07 3.50 5.13
N LEU A 156 7.37 4.63 5.27
CA LEU A 156 7.75 5.71 6.18
C LEU A 156 6.59 6.06 7.11
N PHE A 157 6.91 6.36 8.36
CA PHE A 157 5.98 6.80 9.39
C PHE A 157 6.54 8.00 10.15
N THR A 158 5.68 8.78 10.78
CA THR A 158 6.08 9.92 11.62
C THR A 158 6.75 9.46 12.91
N ASN A 159 6.42 8.26 13.40
CA ASN A 159 7.10 7.61 14.53
C ASN A 159 7.00 6.08 14.42
N VAL A 160 7.69 5.37 15.31
CA VAL A 160 7.71 3.89 15.33
C VAL A 160 6.36 3.27 15.74
N GLU A 161 5.49 4.01 16.40
CA GLU A 161 4.15 3.54 16.79
C GLU A 161 3.23 3.37 15.57
N GLY A 162 3.51 4.07 14.48
CA GLY A 162 2.79 3.94 13.21
C GLY A 162 2.86 2.54 12.60
N TRP A 163 3.83 1.72 13.01
CA TRP A 163 3.93 0.33 12.54
C TRP A 163 2.94 -0.63 13.22
N VAL A 164 2.31 -0.18 14.31
CA VAL A 164 1.34 -1.01 15.05
C VAL A 164 0.00 -0.99 14.32
N ALA A 165 -0.47 -2.17 13.92
CA ALA A 165 -1.80 -2.34 13.34
C ALA A 165 -2.85 -2.47 14.44
N ASN A 166 -3.83 -1.58 14.45
CA ASN A 166 -4.99 -1.64 15.31
C ASN A 166 -6.16 -2.23 14.51
N PHE A 167 -6.42 -3.52 14.69
CA PHE A 167 -7.49 -4.22 13.98
C PHE A 167 -8.87 -3.72 14.38
N THR A 168 -9.77 -3.54 13.40
CA THR A 168 -11.13 -3.10 13.65
C THR A 168 -12.02 -4.21 14.20
N GLY A 169 -11.71 -5.47 13.90
CA GLY A 169 -12.52 -6.63 14.21
C GLY A 169 -13.68 -6.87 13.24
N GLU A 170 -13.78 -6.03 12.20
CA GLU A 170 -14.83 -6.16 11.17
C GLU A 170 -14.40 -7.17 10.09
N ASP A 171 -15.37 -7.81 9.47
CA ASP A 171 -15.17 -8.81 8.40
C ASP A 171 -15.21 -8.22 6.98
N ILE A 172 -15.31 -6.90 6.88
CA ILE A 172 -15.48 -6.22 5.58
C ILE A 172 -14.46 -6.64 4.53
N ALA A 173 -13.19 -6.81 4.94
CA ALA A 173 -12.12 -7.22 4.05
C ALA A 173 -12.34 -8.60 3.40
N GLU A 174 -13.17 -9.46 4.00
CA GLU A 174 -13.50 -10.79 3.46
C GLU A 174 -14.53 -10.71 2.33
N ARG A 175 -15.29 -9.64 2.27
CA ARG A 175 -16.37 -9.44 1.29
C ARG A 175 -15.87 -8.90 -0.04
N PHE A 176 -14.72 -8.26 -0.06
CA PHE A 176 -14.16 -7.62 -1.26
C PHE A 176 -13.23 -8.55 -2.03
N PRO A 177 -13.08 -8.31 -3.36
CA PRO A 177 -12.21 -9.12 -4.21
C PRO A 177 -10.78 -9.21 -3.68
N ARG A 178 -10.18 -10.37 -3.82
CA ARG A 178 -8.79 -10.63 -3.48
C ARG A 178 -7.89 -10.45 -4.70
N LEU A 179 -6.61 -10.17 -4.47
CA LEU A 179 -5.61 -10.16 -5.52
C LEU A 179 -5.28 -11.59 -5.92
N GLU A 180 -5.51 -11.90 -7.19
CA GLU A 180 -5.13 -13.16 -7.82
C GLU A 180 -3.95 -12.87 -8.77
N ASN A 181 -2.75 -13.37 -8.44
CA ASN A 181 -1.51 -13.18 -9.19
C ASN A 181 -0.70 -14.48 -9.32
#